data_04bf473b3a76bd2dca13a0129ca4c06c
#
_entry.id   04bf473b3a76bd2dca13a0129ca4c06c
#
_cell.length_a   1.000
_cell.length_b   1.000
_cell.length_c   1.000
_cell.angle_alpha   90.00
_cell.angle_beta   90.00
_cell.angle_gamma   90.00
#
_symmetry.space_group_name_H-M   'P 1'
#
loop_
_entity.id
_entity.type
_entity.pdbx_description
1 polymer ?
#
loop_
_entity_poly.entity_id
_entity_poly.type
_entity_poly.pdbx_seq_one_letter_code
_entity_poly.pdbx_strand_id
1 'polypeptide(L)'
;MLIDGDFGFGMRRLSLIDVAGGHQPIETPAGRFAIIFNGEIYNHPALREDLARRGHSFHTHSDTETILAAYREWGDDAWSRLDGMFAVAIWDRQERRLTLARDPVGIKPLYYTEQNGGLAFGSELKALMPLPMHRFDVDPRAVHDFFSFGHVRTDRSIYTQVRTLPPGHVL
;
A
#
# COMPACT_ATOMS: atom_id res chain seq x y z
N MET A 1 -13.28 -4.94 -2.14
CA MET A 1 -13.41 -3.49 -2.37
C MET A 1 -14.10 -2.88 -1.17
N LEU A 2 -13.62 -1.73 -0.70
CA LEU A 2 -14.21 -0.94 0.39
C LEU A 2 -14.54 0.45 -0.17
N ILE A 3 -15.70 0.99 0.21
CA ILE A 3 -16.12 2.37 -0.09
C ILE A 3 -16.57 3.00 1.23
N ASP A 4 -16.09 4.22 1.48
CA ASP A 4 -16.39 5.00 2.69
C ASP A 4 -16.50 6.49 2.32
N GLY A 5 -17.71 6.93 1.99
CA GLY A 5 -17.98 8.28 1.50
C GLY A 5 -17.29 8.54 0.16
N ASP A 6 -16.38 9.50 0.15
CA ASP A 6 -15.56 9.91 -1.00
C ASP A 6 -14.25 9.11 -1.14
N PHE A 7 -13.99 8.16 -0.23
CA PHE A 7 -12.84 7.28 -0.27
C PHE A 7 -13.25 5.88 -0.72
N GLY A 8 -12.39 5.25 -1.52
CA GLY A 8 -12.54 3.86 -1.91
C GLY A 8 -11.22 3.22 -2.30
N PHE A 9 -11.04 1.97 -1.92
CA PHE A 9 -9.92 1.16 -2.40
C PHE A 9 -10.29 -0.31 -2.57
N GLY A 10 -9.51 -1.00 -3.35
CA GLY A 10 -9.72 -2.42 -3.63
C GLY A 10 -8.47 -3.07 -4.18
N MET A 11 -8.47 -4.39 -4.20
CA MET A 11 -7.35 -5.18 -4.67
C MET A 11 -7.82 -6.39 -5.47
N ARG A 12 -7.07 -6.72 -6.54
CA ARG A 12 -7.05 -8.05 -7.14
C ARG A 12 -5.75 -8.72 -6.74
N ARG A 13 -5.85 -9.81 -6.00
CA ARG A 13 -4.71 -10.51 -5.40
C ARG A 13 -4.50 -11.87 -6.05
N LEU A 14 -3.24 -12.22 -6.34
CA LEU A 14 -2.82 -13.60 -6.45
C LEU A 14 -2.54 -14.10 -5.02
N SER A 15 -3.42 -14.96 -4.48
CA SER A 15 -3.31 -15.44 -3.11
C SER A 15 -2.23 -16.52 -3.01
N LEU A 16 -1.16 -16.25 -2.26
CA LEU A 16 -0.07 -17.20 -1.99
C LEU A 16 -0.10 -17.69 -0.54
N ILE A 17 -0.44 -16.81 0.42
CA ILE A 17 -0.56 -17.11 1.85
C ILE A 17 -2.02 -16.94 2.24
N ASP A 18 -2.54 -17.91 3.03
CA ASP A 18 -3.92 -17.94 3.51
C ASP A 18 -4.97 -17.64 2.42
N VAL A 19 -5.10 -18.59 1.49
CA VAL A 19 -6.01 -18.46 0.33
C VAL A 19 -7.46 -18.26 0.76
N ALA A 20 -7.88 -18.86 1.87
CA ALA A 20 -9.26 -18.83 2.37
C ALA A 20 -9.55 -17.62 3.28
N GLY A 21 -8.60 -17.23 4.15
CA GLY A 21 -8.81 -16.16 5.15
C GLY A 21 -8.23 -14.79 4.77
N GLY A 22 -7.31 -14.76 3.80
CA GLY A 22 -6.56 -13.56 3.42
C GLY A 22 -7.25 -12.64 2.41
N HIS A 23 -8.59 -12.64 2.32
CA HIS A 23 -9.32 -11.70 1.47
C HIS A 23 -9.07 -10.26 1.91
N GLN A 24 -8.75 -9.39 0.93
CA GLN A 24 -8.50 -7.97 1.17
C GLN A 24 -9.60 -7.11 0.54
N PRO A 25 -9.98 -5.98 1.15
CA PRO A 25 -9.39 -5.38 2.35
C PRO A 25 -9.65 -6.21 3.62
N ILE A 26 -8.68 -6.21 4.56
CA ILE A 26 -8.88 -6.69 5.93
C ILE A 26 -9.25 -5.49 6.80
N GLU A 27 -10.26 -5.66 7.64
CA GLU A 27 -10.73 -4.62 8.55
C GLU A 27 -10.51 -5.04 10.01
N THR A 28 -10.27 -4.07 10.88
CA THR A 28 -10.27 -4.33 12.33
C THR A 28 -11.68 -4.67 12.81
N PRO A 29 -11.85 -5.46 13.88
CA PRO A 29 -13.18 -5.84 14.40
C PRO A 29 -14.08 -4.63 14.70
N ALA A 30 -13.50 -3.50 15.16
CA ALA A 30 -14.23 -2.26 15.42
C ALA A 30 -14.48 -1.44 14.14
N GLY A 31 -14.03 -1.89 12.98
CA GLY A 31 -14.22 -1.23 11.70
C GLY A 31 -13.45 0.09 11.50
N ARG A 32 -12.59 0.49 12.47
CA ARG A 32 -11.84 1.75 12.36
C ARG A 32 -10.82 1.72 11.23
N PHE A 33 -10.01 0.68 11.18
CA PHE A 33 -8.94 0.57 10.18
C PHE A 33 -9.29 -0.48 9.14
N ALA A 34 -8.90 -0.19 7.89
CA ALA A 34 -8.94 -1.13 6.79
C ALA A 34 -7.59 -1.10 6.06
N ILE A 35 -7.11 -2.25 5.59
CA ILE A 35 -5.83 -2.41 4.90
C ILE A 35 -5.99 -3.15 3.58
N ILE A 36 -5.23 -2.70 2.58
CA ILE A 36 -4.82 -3.50 1.43
C ILE A 36 -3.29 -3.55 1.37
N PHE A 37 -2.77 -4.69 0.94
CA PHE A 37 -1.36 -4.99 0.99
C PHE A 37 -0.94 -5.85 -0.20
N ASN A 38 0.09 -5.41 -0.90
CA ASN A 38 0.76 -6.15 -1.96
C ASN A 38 2.19 -6.44 -1.51
N GLY A 39 2.49 -7.70 -1.19
CA GLY A 39 3.82 -8.06 -0.72
C GLY A 39 3.86 -9.31 0.13
N GLU A 40 4.91 -9.41 0.93
CA GLU A 40 5.14 -10.47 1.92
C GLU A 40 6.01 -9.93 3.06
N ILE A 41 5.59 -10.18 4.30
CA ILE A 41 6.33 -9.80 5.51
C ILE A 41 7.00 -11.05 6.08
N TYR A 42 8.31 -11.11 5.97
CA TYR A 42 9.09 -12.30 6.32
C TYR A 42 9.13 -12.59 7.82
N ASN A 43 9.16 -11.52 8.63
CA ASN A 43 9.17 -11.62 10.08
C ASN A 43 7.77 -11.60 10.72
N HIS A 44 6.69 -11.74 9.93
CA HIS A 44 5.31 -11.68 10.46
C HIS A 44 5.03 -12.68 11.58
N PRO A 45 5.59 -13.92 11.61
CA PRO A 45 5.30 -14.86 12.71
C PRO A 45 5.80 -14.33 14.07
N ALA A 46 7.03 -13.81 14.11
CA ALA A 46 7.61 -13.25 15.33
C ALA A 46 6.88 -11.97 15.79
N LEU A 47 6.52 -11.09 14.84
CA LEU A 47 5.71 -9.90 15.13
C LEU A 47 4.34 -10.28 15.69
N ARG A 48 3.71 -11.30 15.13
CA ARG A 48 2.40 -11.81 15.57
C ARG A 48 2.46 -12.30 17.00
N GLU A 49 3.51 -13.05 17.37
CA GLU A 49 3.71 -13.50 18.74
C GLU A 49 3.89 -12.33 19.72
N ASP A 50 4.68 -11.31 19.36
CA ASP A 50 4.86 -10.12 20.18
C ASP A 50 3.55 -9.35 20.37
N LEU A 51 2.82 -9.14 19.28
CA LEU A 51 1.52 -8.46 19.29
C LEU A 51 0.48 -9.25 20.11
N ALA A 52 0.47 -10.59 20.03
CA ALA A 52 -0.41 -11.41 20.84
C ALA A 52 -0.12 -11.26 22.35
N ARG A 53 1.15 -11.19 22.76
CA ARG A 53 1.54 -10.89 24.14
C ARG A 53 1.09 -9.51 24.62
N ARG A 54 0.90 -8.56 23.68
CA ARG A 54 0.39 -7.21 23.95
C ARG A 54 -1.15 -7.13 23.94
N GLY A 55 -1.82 -8.27 23.71
CA GLY A 55 -3.28 -8.37 23.78
C GLY A 55 -4.00 -8.26 22.44
N HIS A 56 -3.27 -8.27 21.32
CA HIS A 56 -3.89 -8.34 20.00
C HIS A 56 -4.39 -9.75 19.70
N SER A 57 -5.63 -9.86 19.24
CA SER A 57 -6.22 -11.11 18.73
C SER A 57 -6.19 -11.12 17.20
N PHE A 58 -6.05 -12.33 16.65
CA PHE A 58 -5.95 -12.57 15.23
C PHE A 58 -7.01 -13.57 14.77
N HIS A 59 -7.58 -13.33 13.60
CA HIS A 59 -8.65 -14.15 13.02
C HIS A 59 -8.21 -14.90 11.77
N THR A 60 -7.10 -14.46 11.14
CA THR A 60 -6.51 -15.06 9.95
C THR A 60 -5.07 -15.50 10.22
N HIS A 61 -4.46 -16.20 9.29
CA HIS A 61 -3.03 -16.49 9.30
C HIS A 61 -2.25 -15.54 8.38
N SER A 62 -2.90 -14.50 7.88
CA SER A 62 -2.31 -13.57 6.93
C SER A 62 -1.34 -12.60 7.61
N ASP A 63 -0.23 -12.32 6.92
CA ASP A 63 0.70 -11.27 7.25
C ASP A 63 0.05 -9.88 7.16
N THR A 64 -0.95 -9.71 6.31
CA THR A 64 -1.75 -8.48 6.19
C THR A 64 -2.41 -8.10 7.52
N GLU A 65 -2.98 -9.05 8.24
CA GLU A 65 -3.58 -8.81 9.56
C GLU A 65 -2.50 -8.43 10.58
N THR A 66 -1.31 -9.01 10.48
CA THR A 66 -0.18 -8.67 11.33
C THR A 66 0.30 -7.23 11.11
N ILE A 67 0.36 -6.75 9.85
CA ILE A 67 0.67 -5.35 9.54
C ILE A 67 -0.36 -4.42 10.19
N LEU A 68 -1.64 -4.74 10.05
CA LEU A 68 -2.72 -3.92 10.60
C LEU A 68 -2.68 -3.87 12.14
N ALA A 69 -2.37 -4.98 12.80
CA ALA A 69 -2.17 -5.03 14.25
C ALA A 69 -0.92 -4.24 14.67
N ALA A 70 0.18 -4.33 13.93
CA ALA A 70 1.39 -3.57 14.15
C ALA A 70 1.15 -2.05 14.05
N TYR A 71 0.41 -1.62 13.02
CA TYR A 71 0.05 -0.22 12.85
C TYR A 71 -0.85 0.30 13.98
N ARG A 72 -1.77 -0.53 14.47
CA ARG A 72 -2.61 -0.18 15.64
C ARG A 72 -1.81 -0.02 16.92
N GLU A 73 -0.79 -0.85 17.11
CA GLU A 73 0.05 -0.84 18.32
C GLU A 73 1.06 0.31 18.32
N TRP A 74 1.73 0.52 17.18
CA TRP A 74 2.91 1.40 17.10
C TRP A 74 2.74 2.61 16.17
N GLY A 75 1.60 2.75 15.50
CA GLY A 75 1.39 3.83 14.54
C GLY A 75 2.45 3.82 13.44
N ASP A 76 3.05 4.97 13.17
CA ASP A 76 4.07 5.10 12.12
C ASP A 76 5.41 4.40 12.46
N ASP A 77 5.66 4.06 13.73
CA ASP A 77 6.83 3.26 14.13
C ASP A 77 6.73 1.78 13.69
N ALA A 78 5.54 1.33 13.26
CA ALA A 78 5.33 -0.01 12.75
C ALA A 78 6.20 -0.30 11.52
N TRP A 79 6.40 0.69 10.65
CA TRP A 79 7.10 0.51 9.38
C TRP A 79 8.54 0.05 9.55
N SER A 80 9.23 0.55 10.58
CA SER A 80 10.60 0.18 10.91
C SER A 80 10.76 -1.23 11.48
N ARG A 81 9.65 -1.87 11.86
CA ARG A 81 9.61 -3.23 12.43
C ARG A 81 9.30 -4.31 11.41
N LEU A 82 8.86 -3.91 10.21
CA LEU A 82 8.53 -4.85 9.14
C LEU A 82 9.79 -5.23 8.37
N ASP A 83 10.06 -6.52 8.28
CA ASP A 83 11.05 -7.08 7.37
C ASP A 83 10.31 -7.79 6.23
N GLY A 84 10.48 -7.29 5.00
CA GLY A 84 9.76 -7.82 3.86
C GLY A 84 9.75 -6.89 2.65
N MET A 85 8.99 -7.30 1.67
CA MET A 85 8.71 -6.53 0.45
C MET A 85 7.24 -6.11 0.46
N PHE A 86 6.95 -4.82 0.38
CA PHE A 86 5.59 -4.36 0.54
C PHE A 86 5.24 -3.02 -0.13
N ALA A 87 4.00 -2.95 -0.57
CA ALA A 87 3.24 -1.74 -0.78
C ALA A 87 1.93 -1.85 0.02
N VAL A 88 1.72 -0.94 0.94
CA VAL A 88 0.61 -0.95 1.90
C VAL A 88 -0.22 0.30 1.75
N ALA A 89 -1.54 0.15 1.86
CA ALA A 89 -2.46 1.26 2.07
C ALA A 89 -3.36 0.95 3.26
N ILE A 90 -3.37 1.86 4.25
CA ILE A 90 -4.24 1.78 5.42
C ILE A 90 -5.16 3.00 5.44
N TRP A 91 -6.46 2.73 5.60
CA TRP A 91 -7.49 3.74 5.80
C TRP A 91 -7.93 3.77 7.26
N ASP A 92 -7.80 4.92 7.93
CA ASP A 92 -8.38 5.19 9.24
C ASP A 92 -9.68 5.98 9.05
N ARG A 93 -10.82 5.32 9.27
CA ARG A 93 -12.13 5.94 9.12
C ARG A 93 -12.40 7.06 10.12
N GLN A 94 -11.84 6.94 11.32
CA GLN A 94 -12.06 7.93 12.38
C GLN A 94 -11.34 9.24 12.08
N GLU A 95 -10.06 9.14 11.69
CA GLU A 95 -9.24 10.29 11.35
C GLU A 95 -9.37 10.72 9.88
N ARG A 96 -10.13 9.96 9.07
CA ARG A 96 -10.23 10.11 7.61
C ARG A 96 -8.85 10.21 6.95
N ARG A 97 -7.95 9.36 7.39
CA ARG A 97 -6.53 9.38 6.98
C ARG A 97 -6.19 8.14 6.17
N LEU A 98 -5.66 8.37 4.98
CA LEU A 98 -4.99 7.34 4.18
C LEU A 98 -3.49 7.37 4.48
N THR A 99 -2.92 6.22 4.81
CA THR A 99 -1.47 6.03 4.92
C THR A 99 -1.02 5.06 3.85
N LEU A 100 -0.07 5.49 3.02
CA LEU A 100 0.62 4.67 2.03
C LEU A 100 2.05 4.42 2.50
N ALA A 101 2.51 3.17 2.48
CA ALA A 101 3.89 2.83 2.85
C ALA A 101 4.50 1.88 1.83
N ARG A 102 5.80 2.05 1.57
CA ARG A 102 6.56 1.21 0.64
C ARG A 102 7.82 0.66 1.30
N ASP A 103 8.17 -0.58 0.95
CA ASP A 103 9.33 -1.27 1.50
C ASP A 103 10.65 -0.51 1.30
N PRO A 104 11.65 -0.72 2.19
CA PRO A 104 12.92 0.03 2.17
C PRO A 104 13.72 -0.09 0.87
N VAL A 105 13.53 -1.17 0.10
CA VAL A 105 14.24 -1.42 -1.16
C VAL A 105 13.41 -0.99 -2.37
N GLY A 106 12.07 -0.87 -2.19
CA GLY A 106 11.13 -0.54 -3.25
C GLY A 106 10.85 -1.69 -4.20
N ILE A 107 10.85 -2.93 -3.68
CA ILE A 107 10.57 -4.14 -4.46
C ILE A 107 9.13 -4.11 -4.98
N LYS A 108 8.18 -3.72 -4.13
CA LYS A 108 6.79 -3.57 -4.57
C LYS A 108 6.54 -2.16 -5.10
N PRO A 109 5.96 -2.05 -6.31
CA PRO A 109 5.64 -0.74 -6.87
C PRO A 109 4.46 -0.10 -6.14
N LEU A 110 4.52 1.23 -5.97
CA LEU A 110 3.43 2.04 -5.45
C LEU A 110 3.45 3.42 -6.12
N TYR A 111 2.49 3.63 -6.99
CA TYR A 111 2.28 4.89 -7.72
C TYR A 111 1.15 5.68 -7.08
N TYR A 112 1.26 7.00 -7.15
CA TYR A 112 0.19 7.90 -6.73
C TYR A 112 0.11 9.13 -7.61
N THR A 113 -1.04 9.77 -7.62
CA THR A 113 -1.28 11.03 -8.32
C THR A 113 -2.21 11.90 -7.48
N GLU A 114 -1.91 13.18 -7.47
CA GLU A 114 -2.74 14.22 -6.83
C GLU A 114 -3.23 15.14 -7.94
N GLN A 115 -4.52 15.11 -8.22
CA GLN A 115 -5.12 15.95 -9.24
C GLN A 115 -6.53 16.37 -8.80
N ASN A 116 -6.92 17.60 -9.14
CA ASN A 116 -8.27 18.12 -8.89
C ASN A 116 -8.75 18.00 -7.42
N GLY A 117 -7.82 18.10 -6.46
CA GLY A 117 -8.12 17.97 -5.04
C GLY A 117 -8.33 16.53 -4.54
N GLY A 118 -8.13 15.53 -5.41
CA GLY A 118 -8.19 14.12 -5.08
C GLY A 118 -6.83 13.45 -5.13
N LEU A 119 -6.67 12.35 -4.38
CA LEU A 119 -5.52 11.47 -4.42
C LEU A 119 -5.95 10.10 -4.94
N ALA A 120 -5.18 9.55 -5.88
CA ALA A 120 -5.35 8.18 -6.34
C ALA A 120 -4.02 7.43 -6.27
N PHE A 121 -4.06 6.13 -6.00
CA PHE A 121 -2.87 5.29 -5.88
C PHE A 121 -3.09 3.89 -6.45
N GLY A 122 -2.00 3.19 -6.73
CA GLY A 122 -2.05 1.81 -7.23
C GLY A 122 -0.67 1.21 -7.43
N SER A 123 -0.60 -0.12 -7.45
CA SER A 123 0.64 -0.84 -7.77
C SER A 123 0.98 -0.84 -9.25
N GLU A 124 0.02 -0.52 -10.12
CA GLU A 124 0.21 -0.47 -11.56
C GLU A 124 -0.39 0.82 -12.14
N LEU A 125 0.33 1.43 -13.08
CA LEU A 125 -0.12 2.67 -13.76
C LEU A 125 -1.48 2.50 -14.45
N LYS A 126 -1.73 1.31 -15.02
CA LYS A 126 -3.02 1.03 -15.68
C LYS A 126 -4.23 1.08 -14.72
N ALA A 127 -4.02 0.94 -13.41
CA ALA A 127 -5.09 1.08 -12.43
C ALA A 127 -5.53 2.53 -12.24
N LEU A 128 -4.64 3.50 -12.53
CA LEU A 128 -4.92 4.92 -12.44
C LEU A 128 -5.53 5.51 -13.72
N MET A 129 -5.23 4.92 -14.89
CA MET A 129 -5.63 5.46 -16.19
C MET A 129 -7.15 5.58 -16.40
N PRO A 130 -8.01 4.66 -15.88
CA PRO A 130 -9.45 4.77 -16.07
C PRO A 130 -10.13 5.84 -15.21
N LEU A 131 -9.39 6.51 -14.30
CA LEU A 131 -9.97 7.48 -13.40
C LEU A 131 -10.42 8.71 -14.19
N PRO A 132 -11.71 9.06 -14.17
CA PRO A 132 -12.22 10.23 -14.85
C PRO A 132 -11.59 11.49 -14.26
N MET A 133 -11.40 12.50 -15.09
CA MET A 133 -10.80 13.81 -14.71
C MET A 133 -9.31 13.78 -14.37
N HIS A 134 -8.61 12.64 -14.52
CA HIS A 134 -7.15 12.60 -14.41
C HIS A 134 -6.51 12.73 -15.78
N ARG A 135 -5.44 13.53 -15.84
CA ARG A 135 -4.63 13.74 -17.05
C ARG A 135 -3.34 12.94 -16.93
N PHE A 136 -2.93 12.34 -18.05
CA PHE A 136 -1.72 11.50 -18.11
C PHE A 136 -0.90 11.89 -19.35
N ASP A 137 -0.04 12.91 -19.19
CA ASP A 137 0.89 13.33 -20.23
C ASP A 137 2.20 12.57 -20.08
N VAL A 138 2.74 12.09 -21.18
CA VAL A 138 4.04 11.37 -21.17
C VAL A 138 5.15 12.36 -20.79
N ASP A 139 6.00 11.99 -19.84
CA ASP A 139 7.20 12.75 -19.47
C ASP A 139 8.35 12.43 -20.44
N PRO A 140 8.80 13.36 -21.26
CA PRO A 140 9.92 13.15 -22.19
C PRO A 140 11.22 12.72 -21.48
N ARG A 141 11.42 13.15 -20.23
CA ARG A 141 12.59 12.74 -19.42
C ARG A 141 12.52 11.28 -19.04
N ALA A 142 11.33 10.79 -18.69
CA ALA A 142 11.12 9.37 -18.39
C ALA A 142 11.31 8.50 -19.64
N VAL A 143 10.92 8.99 -20.82
CA VAL A 143 11.20 8.33 -22.10
C VAL A 143 12.69 8.27 -22.33
N HIS A 144 13.42 9.37 -22.13
CA HIS A 144 14.87 9.42 -22.26
C HIS A 144 15.55 8.44 -21.28
N ASP A 145 15.12 8.42 -20.00
CA ASP A 145 15.65 7.49 -18.99
C ASP A 145 15.46 6.04 -19.44
N PHE A 146 14.26 5.70 -19.93
CA PHE A 146 13.95 4.35 -20.39
C PHE A 146 14.87 3.90 -21.55
N PHE A 147 15.08 4.74 -22.55
CA PHE A 147 15.95 4.40 -23.68
C PHE A 147 17.45 4.40 -23.31
N SER A 148 17.84 5.16 -22.27
CA SER A 148 19.23 5.22 -21.82
C SER A 148 19.61 4.12 -20.86
N PHE A 149 18.68 3.72 -19.95
CA PHE A 149 18.97 2.84 -18.82
C PHE A 149 18.12 1.57 -18.79
N GLY A 150 17.12 1.44 -19.67
CA GLY A 150 16.17 0.33 -19.69
C GLY A 150 15.07 0.43 -18.63
N HIS A 151 15.04 1.49 -17.84
CA HIS A 151 14.01 1.76 -16.82
C HIS A 151 13.83 3.26 -16.58
N VAL A 152 12.69 3.63 -16.04
CA VAL A 152 12.43 4.99 -15.54
C VAL A 152 12.96 5.10 -14.11
N ARG A 153 13.55 6.24 -13.76
CA ARG A 153 14.10 6.50 -12.42
C ARG A 153 13.03 6.33 -11.32
N THR A 154 13.49 5.97 -10.14
CA THR A 154 12.64 5.54 -9.02
C THR A 154 11.76 6.64 -8.41
N ASP A 155 12.00 7.91 -8.74
CA ASP A 155 11.28 9.08 -8.21
C ASP A 155 10.14 9.55 -9.12
N ARG A 156 10.00 8.95 -10.31
CA ARG A 156 9.01 9.34 -11.33
C ARG A 156 8.35 8.14 -11.99
N SER A 157 7.34 8.41 -12.79
CA SER A 157 6.74 7.43 -13.70
C SER A 157 6.90 7.89 -15.15
N ILE A 158 6.35 7.13 -16.10
CA ILE A 158 6.28 7.54 -17.50
C ILE A 158 5.35 8.77 -17.70
N TYR A 159 4.50 9.10 -16.72
CA TYR A 159 3.57 10.22 -16.78
C TYR A 159 3.99 11.34 -15.83
N THR A 160 3.90 12.60 -16.30
CA THR A 160 4.29 13.78 -15.51
C THR A 160 3.47 13.96 -14.24
N GLN A 161 2.21 13.53 -14.24
CA GLN A 161 1.28 13.70 -13.13
C GLN A 161 1.31 12.54 -12.14
N VAL A 162 2.00 11.44 -12.46
CA VAL A 162 2.07 10.27 -11.60
C VAL A 162 3.46 10.14 -11.00
N ARG A 163 3.51 10.02 -9.70
CA ARG A 163 4.75 9.82 -8.94
C ARG A 163 4.84 8.39 -8.45
N THR A 164 6.05 7.93 -8.22
CA THR A 164 6.31 6.70 -7.49
C THR A 164 6.61 7.07 -6.04
N LEU A 165 5.98 6.39 -5.07
CA LEU A 165 6.38 6.55 -3.67
C LEU A 165 7.81 6.00 -3.53
N PRO A 166 8.79 6.81 -3.08
CA PRO A 166 10.18 6.34 -3.01
C PRO A 166 10.33 5.15 -2.05
N PRO A 167 11.37 4.29 -2.23
CA PRO A 167 11.68 3.22 -1.29
C PRO A 167 11.83 3.73 0.14
N GLY A 168 11.27 3.00 1.12
CA GLY A 168 11.33 3.34 2.55
C GLY A 168 10.55 4.58 2.95
N HIS A 169 9.62 5.05 2.11
CA HIS A 169 8.83 6.25 2.41
C HIS A 169 7.39 5.91 2.78
N VAL A 170 6.80 6.83 3.53
CA VAL A 170 5.40 6.87 3.94
C VAL A 170 4.78 8.18 3.47
N LEU A 171 3.58 8.10 2.96
CA LEU A 171 2.74 9.22 2.56
C LEU A 171 1.40 9.15 3.30
#